data_5c8fda38d2f8d363440666e8bc54bfa2
#
_entry.id   5c8fda38d2f8d363440666e8bc54bfa2
#
_cell.length_a   1.000
_cell.length_b   1.000
_cell.length_c   1.000
_cell.angle_alpha   90.00
_cell.angle_beta   90.00
_cell.angle_gamma   90.00
#
_symmetry.space_group_name_H-M   'P 1'
#
loop_
_entity.id
_entity.type
_entity.pdbx_description
1 polymer ?
#
loop_
_entity_poly.entity_id
_entity_poly.type
_entity_poly.pdbx_seq_one_letter_code
_entity_poly.pdbx_strand_id
1 'polypeptide(L)'
;MTRLTNLVQFPGLGLSFELNRVAFSIGRFNVYWYGVCIAFGICLALVFAFRHSVEFGVDADSMVDVILIGIVLGIASARAYYVAMAPFKYESIWEMIAIRDGGLAIYGGIIGGFLFGGLACKWRGVPVLPMFDLTAMGFLLGQCCGRWGNFFNQEAFGCNTTLPWGMYSEATRDYLMGSTVTAQSGVTIDPNLPVHPTFLYESIWCLVGFILLFRYIKKRKFNGDIALRYMIWYGAGRFWIEALRTDSLMLVPSIGLRVSQLIAGIAVAAGVAAEIYFTRKAEGKPLMVKLALTADNKAALDKLRKERGAIGLMLDADTELVASSPRKLFVERTEAYNAEVKRIIEQTK
;
A
#
# COMPACT_ATOMS: atom_id res chain seq x y z
N MET A 1 -3.45 -4.79 -34.12
CA MET A 1 -2.07 -4.49 -33.70
C MET A 1 -2.14 -3.30 -32.75
N THR A 2 -2.01 -3.52 -31.45
CA THR A 2 -1.92 -2.43 -30.47
C THR A 2 -0.62 -1.69 -30.71
N ARG A 3 -0.67 -0.40 -31.05
CA ARG A 3 0.52 0.44 -31.15
C ARG A 3 1.27 0.37 -29.80
N LEU A 4 2.51 -0.09 -29.79
CA LEU A 4 3.33 -0.20 -28.60
C LEU A 4 3.90 1.17 -28.16
N THR A 5 3.85 2.15 -29.01
CA THR A 5 4.31 3.51 -28.76
C THR A 5 3.17 4.50 -28.91
N ASN A 6 3.06 5.43 -28.00
CA ASN A 6 2.06 6.49 -28.01
C ASN A 6 2.66 7.81 -27.56
N LEU A 7 2.29 8.88 -28.27
CA LEU A 7 2.64 10.24 -27.89
C LEU A 7 1.69 10.71 -26.78
N VAL A 8 2.23 11.10 -25.65
CA VAL A 8 1.52 11.75 -24.55
C VAL A 8 1.94 13.21 -24.48
N GLN A 9 0.97 14.09 -24.45
CA GLN A 9 1.16 15.53 -24.48
C GLN A 9 0.56 16.18 -23.24
N PHE A 10 1.22 17.24 -22.79
CA PHE A 10 0.68 18.19 -21.80
C PHE A 10 0.64 19.56 -22.49
N PRO A 11 -0.42 19.85 -23.26
CA PRO A 11 -0.45 21.00 -24.17
C PRO A 11 -0.22 22.33 -23.45
N GLY A 12 -0.78 22.49 -22.25
CA GLY A 12 -0.61 23.72 -21.48
C GLY A 12 0.80 23.96 -20.93
N LEU A 13 1.65 22.91 -20.88
CA LEU A 13 3.06 22.99 -20.47
C LEU A 13 4.02 22.93 -21.65
N GLY A 14 3.52 22.70 -22.88
CA GLY A 14 4.35 22.51 -24.05
C GLY A 14 5.23 21.24 -24.01
N LEU A 15 4.85 20.24 -23.17
CA LEU A 15 5.62 19.01 -23.01
C LEU A 15 4.98 17.88 -23.84
N SER A 16 5.83 17.06 -24.46
CA SER A 16 5.41 15.85 -25.18
C SER A 16 6.42 14.73 -24.95
N PHE A 17 5.90 13.51 -24.76
CA PHE A 17 6.69 12.32 -24.49
C PHE A 17 6.22 11.19 -25.40
N GLU A 18 7.14 10.54 -26.09
CA GLU A 18 6.86 9.30 -26.79
C GLU A 18 7.06 8.13 -25.83
N LEU A 19 5.96 7.46 -25.49
CA LEU A 19 5.97 6.38 -24.51
C LEU A 19 5.91 5.02 -25.19
N ASN A 20 6.78 4.12 -24.77
CA ASN A 20 6.67 2.70 -25.09
C ASN A 20 6.15 1.97 -23.84
N ARG A 21 5.09 1.17 -23.97
CA ARG A 21 4.60 0.35 -22.86
C ARG A 21 5.58 -0.75 -22.48
N VAL A 22 6.38 -1.24 -23.45
CA VAL A 22 7.41 -2.26 -23.23
C VAL A 22 8.68 -1.58 -22.75
N ALA A 23 9.17 -1.94 -21.57
CA ALA A 23 10.42 -1.46 -21.02
C ALA A 23 11.61 -2.13 -21.73
N PHE A 24 11.59 -3.45 -21.85
CA PHE A 24 12.57 -4.26 -22.56
C PHE A 24 12.00 -5.63 -22.88
N SER A 25 12.66 -6.35 -23.80
CA SER A 25 12.27 -7.71 -24.18
C SER A 25 13.42 -8.70 -23.97
N ILE A 26 13.10 -9.87 -23.41
CA ILE A 26 14.05 -10.97 -23.23
C ILE A 26 13.58 -12.12 -24.11
N GLY A 27 14.19 -12.29 -25.27
CA GLY A 27 13.74 -13.25 -26.27
C GLY A 27 12.31 -12.94 -26.73
N ARG A 28 11.37 -13.83 -26.43
CA ARG A 28 9.94 -13.67 -26.77
C ARG A 28 9.10 -13.03 -25.69
N PHE A 29 9.67 -12.71 -24.53
CA PHE A 29 8.97 -12.14 -23.39
C PHE A 29 9.16 -10.64 -23.33
N ASN A 30 8.05 -9.89 -23.34
CA ASN A 30 8.06 -8.46 -23.15
C ASN A 30 7.87 -8.13 -21.66
N VAL A 31 8.75 -7.30 -21.10
CA VAL A 31 8.63 -6.73 -19.78
C VAL A 31 8.03 -5.32 -19.92
N TYR A 32 6.90 -5.09 -19.28
CA TYR A 32 6.16 -3.84 -19.36
C TYR A 32 6.56 -2.89 -18.23
N TRP A 33 6.61 -1.59 -18.51
CA TRP A 33 6.89 -0.55 -17.52
C TRP A 33 5.95 -0.63 -16.30
N TYR A 34 4.70 -1.02 -16.52
CA TYR A 34 3.76 -1.24 -15.41
C TYR A 34 4.31 -2.22 -14.37
N GLY A 35 4.82 -3.36 -14.81
CA GLY A 35 5.45 -4.34 -13.94
C GLY A 35 6.72 -3.82 -13.26
N VAL A 36 7.54 -3.05 -13.99
CA VAL A 36 8.76 -2.42 -13.46
C VAL A 36 8.42 -1.43 -12.35
N CYS A 37 7.42 -0.57 -12.55
CA CYS A 37 6.97 0.40 -11.53
C CYS A 37 6.46 -0.29 -10.26
N ILE A 38 5.69 -1.37 -10.41
CA ILE A 38 5.21 -2.16 -9.27
C ILE A 38 6.38 -2.82 -8.56
N ALA A 39 7.29 -3.49 -9.27
CA ALA A 39 8.46 -4.13 -8.67
C ALA A 39 9.34 -3.12 -7.93
N PHE A 40 9.57 -1.95 -8.51
CA PHE A 40 10.31 -0.87 -7.87
C PHE A 40 9.62 -0.39 -6.58
N GLY A 41 8.30 -0.21 -6.61
CA GLY A 41 7.51 0.15 -5.43
C GLY A 41 7.59 -0.90 -4.32
N ILE A 42 7.53 -2.19 -4.68
CA ILE A 42 7.71 -3.30 -3.74
C ILE A 42 9.12 -3.29 -3.14
N CYS A 43 10.16 -3.09 -3.97
CA CYS A 43 11.53 -3.00 -3.48
C CYS A 43 11.71 -1.85 -2.48
N LEU A 44 11.16 -0.66 -2.76
CA LEU A 44 11.19 0.47 -1.83
C LEU A 44 10.44 0.16 -0.54
N ALA A 45 9.27 -0.46 -0.62
CA ALA A 45 8.48 -0.88 0.53
C ALA A 45 9.24 -1.89 1.41
N LEU A 46 9.91 -2.87 0.79
CA LEU A 46 10.74 -3.85 1.50
C LEU A 46 11.95 -3.20 2.16
N VAL A 47 12.68 -2.32 1.44
CA VAL A 47 13.83 -1.58 2.02
C VAL A 47 13.38 -0.75 3.22
N PHE A 48 12.23 -0.07 3.12
CA PHE A 48 11.64 0.65 4.24
C PHE A 48 11.32 -0.29 5.40
N ALA A 49 10.60 -1.39 5.12
CA ALA A 49 10.20 -2.37 6.12
C ALA A 49 11.40 -2.98 6.87
N PHE A 50 12.45 -3.38 6.15
CA PHE A 50 13.67 -3.90 6.76
C PHE A 50 14.38 -2.88 7.66
N ARG A 51 14.46 -1.63 7.23
CA ARG A 51 15.13 -0.57 8.01
C ARG A 51 14.38 -0.18 9.27
N HIS A 52 13.05 -0.26 9.24
CA HIS A 52 12.18 0.23 10.29
C HIS A 52 11.47 -0.87 11.10
N SER A 53 11.62 -2.15 10.74
CA SER A 53 10.94 -3.28 11.42
C SER A 53 11.13 -3.23 12.93
N VAL A 54 12.33 -2.91 13.39
CA VAL A 54 12.67 -2.82 14.82
C VAL A 54 11.91 -1.70 15.53
N GLU A 55 11.71 -0.56 14.87
CA GLU A 55 10.93 0.56 15.43
C GLU A 55 9.45 0.19 15.64
N PHE A 56 8.98 -0.80 14.88
CA PHE A 56 7.61 -1.34 15.00
C PHE A 56 7.54 -2.61 15.85
N GLY A 57 8.66 -3.05 16.43
CA GLY A 57 8.70 -4.27 17.21
C GLY A 57 8.47 -5.54 16.37
N VAL A 58 8.89 -5.54 15.11
CA VAL A 58 8.73 -6.64 14.16
C VAL A 58 10.08 -7.25 13.83
N ASP A 59 10.20 -8.55 14.02
CA ASP A 59 11.37 -9.31 13.61
C ASP A 59 11.45 -9.43 12.09
N ALA A 60 12.62 -9.10 11.52
CA ALA A 60 12.79 -9.01 10.08
C ALA A 60 12.59 -10.36 9.35
N ASP A 61 13.07 -11.47 9.91
CA ASP A 61 12.94 -12.79 9.29
C ASP A 61 11.49 -13.25 9.26
N SER A 62 10.80 -13.11 10.40
CA SER A 62 9.36 -13.43 10.49
C SER A 62 8.50 -12.49 9.63
N MET A 63 8.91 -11.22 9.49
CA MET A 63 8.26 -10.25 8.60
C MET A 63 8.30 -10.71 7.15
N VAL A 64 9.43 -11.22 6.66
CA VAL A 64 9.55 -11.72 5.28
C VAL A 64 8.55 -12.84 5.02
N ASP A 65 8.47 -13.82 5.92
CA ASP A 65 7.52 -14.91 5.80
C ASP A 65 6.07 -14.41 5.73
N VAL A 66 5.71 -13.44 6.60
CA VAL A 66 4.37 -12.84 6.60
C VAL A 66 4.08 -12.12 5.28
N ILE A 67 5.05 -11.34 4.78
CA ILE A 67 4.90 -10.64 3.50
C ILE A 67 4.74 -11.62 2.34
N LEU A 68 5.58 -12.64 2.25
CA LEU A 68 5.51 -13.66 1.19
C LEU A 68 4.18 -14.40 1.20
N ILE A 69 3.73 -14.87 2.37
CA ILE A 69 2.43 -15.52 2.52
C ILE A 69 1.29 -14.58 2.14
N GLY A 70 1.34 -13.33 2.62
CA GLY A 70 0.35 -12.31 2.30
C GLY A 70 0.25 -12.01 0.81
N ILE A 71 1.38 -11.90 0.11
CA ILE A 71 1.42 -11.66 -1.34
C ILE A 71 0.87 -12.87 -2.10
N VAL A 72 1.40 -14.08 -1.84
CA VAL A 72 1.02 -15.28 -2.59
C VAL A 72 -0.46 -15.60 -2.39
N LEU A 73 -0.94 -15.61 -1.15
CA LEU A 73 -2.34 -15.91 -0.86
C LEU A 73 -3.26 -14.71 -1.21
N GLY A 74 -2.75 -13.49 -1.17
CA GLY A 74 -3.46 -12.31 -1.69
C GLY A 74 -3.73 -12.41 -3.19
N ILE A 75 -2.73 -12.79 -3.99
CA ILE A 75 -2.88 -13.01 -5.44
C ILE A 75 -3.86 -14.18 -5.70
N ALA A 76 -3.72 -15.30 -4.99
CA ALA A 76 -4.64 -16.42 -5.10
C ALA A 76 -6.08 -16.02 -4.77
N SER A 77 -6.26 -15.22 -3.72
CA SER A 77 -7.59 -14.67 -3.33
C SER A 77 -8.15 -13.70 -4.36
N ALA A 78 -7.29 -12.86 -4.97
CA ALA A 78 -7.70 -11.97 -6.06
C ALA A 78 -8.26 -12.77 -7.25
N ARG A 79 -7.60 -13.87 -7.59
CA ARG A 79 -8.06 -14.78 -8.66
C ARG A 79 -9.33 -15.50 -8.26
N ALA A 80 -9.38 -16.09 -7.07
CA ALA A 80 -10.55 -16.81 -6.58
C ALA A 80 -11.80 -15.89 -6.56
N TYR A 81 -11.66 -14.64 -6.09
CA TYR A 81 -12.74 -13.67 -6.10
C TYR A 81 -13.18 -13.33 -7.51
N TYR A 82 -12.23 -13.10 -8.44
CA TYR A 82 -12.56 -12.83 -9.84
C TYR A 82 -13.35 -13.98 -10.47
N VAL A 83 -12.88 -15.22 -10.29
CA VAL A 83 -13.54 -16.44 -10.81
C VAL A 83 -14.94 -16.60 -10.20
N ALA A 84 -15.11 -16.36 -8.90
CA ALA A 84 -16.40 -16.46 -8.22
C ALA A 84 -17.42 -15.41 -8.69
N MET A 85 -16.94 -14.23 -9.12
CA MET A 85 -17.79 -13.11 -9.57
C MET A 85 -17.90 -13.03 -11.10
N ALA A 86 -17.27 -13.93 -11.84
CA ALA A 86 -17.28 -13.93 -13.29
C ALA A 86 -18.72 -14.15 -13.82
N PRO A 87 -19.20 -13.33 -14.79
CA PRO A 87 -20.54 -13.47 -15.36
C PRO A 87 -20.64 -14.62 -16.39
N PHE A 88 -19.55 -15.32 -16.64
CA PHE A 88 -19.43 -16.42 -17.59
C PHE A 88 -18.91 -17.68 -16.88
N LYS A 89 -19.13 -18.85 -17.53
CA LYS A 89 -18.63 -20.13 -17.02
C LYS A 89 -17.26 -20.43 -17.59
N TYR A 90 -16.36 -20.93 -16.77
CA TYR A 90 -15.07 -21.46 -17.18
C TYR A 90 -15.23 -22.88 -17.71
N GLU A 91 -14.54 -23.18 -18.79
CA GLU A 91 -14.60 -24.53 -19.42
C GLU A 91 -13.66 -25.51 -18.75
N SER A 92 -12.60 -25.03 -18.09
CA SER A 92 -11.62 -25.87 -17.41
C SER A 92 -11.08 -25.25 -16.12
N ILE A 93 -10.57 -26.12 -15.23
CA ILE A 93 -9.88 -25.70 -14.00
C ILE A 93 -8.60 -24.91 -14.36
N TRP A 94 -7.98 -25.23 -15.47
CA TRP A 94 -6.78 -24.52 -15.93
C TRP A 94 -7.06 -23.07 -16.27
N GLU A 95 -8.18 -22.79 -16.90
CA GLU A 95 -8.63 -21.41 -17.14
C GLU A 95 -8.93 -20.66 -15.84
N MET A 96 -9.47 -21.35 -14.82
CA MET A 96 -9.73 -20.75 -13.51
C MET A 96 -8.44 -20.35 -12.78
N ILE A 97 -7.32 -21.06 -13.03
CA ILE A 97 -6.02 -20.81 -12.38
C ILE A 97 -5.14 -19.87 -13.23
N ALA A 98 -5.40 -19.75 -14.54
CA ALA A 98 -4.60 -18.95 -15.46
C ALA A 98 -4.68 -17.46 -15.11
N ILE A 99 -3.62 -16.91 -14.49
CA ILE A 99 -3.50 -15.49 -14.12
C ILE A 99 -2.81 -14.65 -15.20
N ARG A 100 -2.21 -15.29 -16.21
CA ARG A 100 -1.47 -14.60 -17.28
C ARG A 100 -2.37 -13.80 -18.22
N ASP A 101 -3.59 -14.25 -18.38
CA ASP A 101 -4.59 -13.60 -19.26
C ASP A 101 -5.39 -12.51 -18.55
N GLY A 102 -4.92 -12.10 -17.37
CA GLY A 102 -5.61 -11.12 -16.52
C GLY A 102 -6.62 -11.78 -15.58
N GLY A 103 -7.61 -11.00 -15.13
CA GLY A 103 -8.69 -11.49 -14.26
C GLY A 103 -8.26 -11.66 -12.80
N LEU A 104 -7.73 -10.58 -12.23
CA LEU A 104 -7.45 -10.43 -10.81
C LEU A 104 -8.34 -9.34 -10.23
N ALA A 105 -9.18 -9.68 -9.26
CA ALA A 105 -10.06 -8.72 -8.60
C ALA A 105 -9.36 -8.09 -7.40
N ILE A 106 -9.24 -6.76 -7.42
CA ILE A 106 -8.54 -6.01 -6.37
C ILE A 106 -9.14 -6.24 -4.96
N TYR A 107 -10.46 -6.36 -4.87
CA TYR A 107 -11.14 -6.64 -3.60
C TYR A 107 -10.74 -7.99 -3.00
N GLY A 108 -10.64 -9.03 -3.85
CA GLY A 108 -10.16 -10.35 -3.42
C GLY A 108 -8.72 -10.29 -2.92
N GLY A 109 -7.87 -9.51 -3.61
CA GLY A 109 -6.47 -9.31 -3.20
C GLY A 109 -6.34 -8.59 -1.86
N ILE A 110 -7.12 -7.54 -1.63
CA ILE A 110 -7.13 -6.80 -0.36
C ILE A 110 -7.63 -7.69 0.78
N ILE A 111 -8.80 -8.33 0.61
CA ILE A 111 -9.39 -9.20 1.65
C ILE A 111 -8.43 -10.35 1.97
N GLY A 112 -7.93 -11.05 0.94
CA GLY A 112 -7.00 -12.15 1.12
C GLY A 112 -5.67 -11.74 1.72
N GLY A 113 -5.09 -10.62 1.27
CA GLY A 113 -3.84 -10.09 1.80
C GLY A 113 -3.92 -9.76 3.30
N PHE A 114 -4.99 -9.07 3.73
CA PHE A 114 -5.20 -8.77 5.14
C PHE A 114 -5.52 -10.01 5.97
N LEU A 115 -6.40 -10.89 5.47
CA LEU A 115 -6.78 -12.11 6.18
C LEU A 115 -5.58 -13.05 6.36
N PHE A 116 -4.94 -13.44 5.26
CA PHE A 116 -3.84 -14.39 5.30
C PHE A 116 -2.54 -13.78 5.85
N GLY A 117 -2.31 -12.49 5.62
CA GLY A 117 -1.24 -11.76 6.28
C GLY A 117 -1.44 -11.70 7.80
N GLY A 118 -2.66 -11.44 8.28
CA GLY A 118 -3.00 -11.47 9.71
C GLY A 118 -2.87 -12.88 10.32
N LEU A 119 -3.29 -13.92 9.59
CA LEU A 119 -3.10 -15.32 10.01
C LEU A 119 -1.63 -15.71 10.04
N ALA A 120 -0.85 -15.29 9.05
CA ALA A 120 0.60 -15.49 9.01
C ALA A 120 1.30 -14.78 10.18
N CYS A 121 0.88 -13.57 10.53
CA CYS A 121 1.37 -12.89 11.74
C CYS A 121 1.16 -13.76 12.98
N LYS A 122 -0.06 -14.29 13.19
CA LYS A 122 -0.35 -15.17 14.32
C LYS A 122 0.49 -16.45 14.29
N TRP A 123 0.62 -17.07 13.10
CA TRP A 123 1.41 -18.28 12.93
C TRP A 123 2.90 -18.06 13.22
N ARG A 124 3.45 -16.92 12.74
CA ARG A 124 4.87 -16.56 12.96
C ARG A 124 5.09 -15.87 14.31
N GLY A 125 4.02 -15.56 15.06
CA GLY A 125 4.09 -14.83 16.30
C GLY A 125 4.51 -13.36 16.14
N VAL A 126 4.22 -12.78 14.98
CA VAL A 126 4.44 -11.34 14.72
C VAL A 126 3.23 -10.56 15.24
N PRO A 127 3.43 -9.43 15.94
CA PRO A 127 2.33 -8.60 16.39
C PRO A 127 1.60 -7.99 15.18
N VAL A 128 0.29 -8.28 15.05
CA VAL A 128 -0.51 -7.97 13.86
C VAL A 128 -0.61 -6.46 13.60
N LEU A 129 -0.94 -5.67 14.61
CA LEU A 129 -1.14 -4.23 14.44
C LEU A 129 0.16 -3.48 14.09
N PRO A 130 1.30 -3.72 14.74
CA PRO A 130 2.58 -3.17 14.31
C PRO A 130 2.98 -3.59 12.89
N MET A 131 2.68 -4.84 12.51
CA MET A 131 2.92 -5.29 11.13
C MET A 131 2.05 -4.52 10.13
N PHE A 132 0.80 -4.22 10.48
CA PHE A 132 -0.08 -3.39 9.65
C PHE A 132 0.38 -1.93 9.58
N ASP A 133 0.90 -1.37 10.66
CA ASP A 133 1.53 -0.04 10.64
C ASP A 133 2.69 0.02 9.65
N LEU A 134 3.56 -0.99 9.69
CA LEU A 134 4.70 -1.10 8.79
C LEU A 134 4.27 -1.30 7.33
N THR A 135 3.26 -2.16 7.11
CA THR A 135 2.68 -2.45 5.79
C THR A 135 2.00 -1.21 5.19
N ALA A 136 1.32 -0.41 5.99
CA ALA A 136 0.67 0.83 5.55
C ALA A 136 1.67 1.83 4.95
N MET A 137 2.87 1.94 5.54
CA MET A 137 3.95 2.75 4.98
C MET A 137 4.45 2.18 3.64
N GLY A 138 4.56 0.86 3.56
CA GLY A 138 4.90 0.17 2.32
C GLY A 138 3.86 0.37 1.22
N PHE A 139 2.57 0.37 1.56
CA PHE A 139 1.49 0.63 0.61
C PHE A 139 1.57 2.03 0.01
N LEU A 140 1.86 3.08 0.80
CA LEU A 140 2.02 4.43 0.26
C LEU A 140 3.16 4.51 -0.77
N LEU A 141 4.28 3.85 -0.52
CA LEU A 141 5.39 3.77 -1.49
C LEU A 141 5.01 2.98 -2.74
N GLY A 142 4.41 1.81 -2.56
CA GLY A 142 3.96 0.96 -3.65
C GLY A 142 2.91 1.63 -4.52
N GLN A 143 1.94 2.30 -3.91
CA GLN A 143 0.90 3.06 -4.62
C GLN A 143 1.50 4.26 -5.35
N CYS A 144 2.38 5.03 -4.72
CA CYS A 144 3.07 6.16 -5.36
C CYS A 144 3.79 5.72 -6.65
N CYS A 145 4.57 4.64 -6.58
CA CYS A 145 5.30 4.11 -7.75
C CYS A 145 4.37 3.44 -8.77
N GLY A 146 3.41 2.65 -8.30
CA GLY A 146 2.49 1.90 -9.16
C GLY A 146 1.63 2.78 -10.06
N ARG A 147 1.31 4.02 -9.64
CA ARG A 147 0.55 4.98 -10.45
C ARG A 147 1.30 5.42 -11.71
N TRP A 148 2.61 5.39 -11.74
CA TRP A 148 3.39 5.62 -12.96
C TRP A 148 3.20 4.50 -13.98
N GLY A 149 2.86 3.28 -13.55
CA GLY A 149 2.44 2.21 -14.45
C GLY A 149 1.18 2.59 -15.25
N ASN A 150 0.20 3.25 -14.62
CA ASN A 150 -0.98 3.77 -15.32
C ASN A 150 -0.61 4.84 -16.37
N PHE A 151 0.39 5.68 -16.10
CA PHE A 151 0.91 6.64 -17.07
C PHE A 151 1.46 5.96 -18.32
N PHE A 152 2.31 4.93 -18.16
CA PHE A 152 2.84 4.18 -19.30
C PHE A 152 1.75 3.41 -20.06
N ASN A 153 0.73 2.93 -19.37
CA ASN A 153 -0.43 2.28 -19.99
C ASN A 153 -1.44 3.28 -20.56
N GLN A 154 -1.36 4.54 -20.17
CA GLN A 154 -2.32 5.61 -20.52
C GLN A 154 -3.76 5.24 -20.12
N GLU A 155 -3.91 4.77 -18.90
CA GLU A 155 -5.18 4.35 -18.30
C GLU A 155 -5.45 5.10 -16.99
N ALA A 156 -6.64 4.94 -16.42
CA ALA A 156 -7.01 5.52 -15.13
C ALA A 156 -6.87 7.06 -15.10
N PHE A 157 -7.28 7.73 -16.14
CA PHE A 157 -7.31 9.19 -16.26
C PHE A 157 -8.67 9.74 -15.83
N GLY A 158 -8.75 11.07 -15.67
CA GLY A 158 -9.96 11.79 -15.26
C GLY A 158 -10.76 12.38 -16.40
N CYS A 159 -11.79 13.17 -16.05
CA CYS A 159 -12.59 13.95 -16.99
C CYS A 159 -11.77 15.06 -17.65
N ASN A 160 -12.38 15.79 -18.61
CA ASN A 160 -11.72 16.90 -19.27
C ASN A 160 -11.29 18.00 -18.30
N THR A 161 -10.16 18.66 -18.62
CA THR A 161 -9.63 19.75 -17.81
C THR A 161 -9.01 20.84 -18.69
N THR A 162 -9.13 22.08 -18.24
CA THR A 162 -8.45 23.25 -18.80
C THR A 162 -7.17 23.63 -18.05
N LEU A 163 -6.80 22.83 -17.03
CA LEU A 163 -5.59 23.08 -16.26
C LEU A 163 -4.32 22.91 -17.11
N PRO A 164 -3.26 23.69 -16.85
CA PRO A 164 -2.04 23.66 -17.67
C PRO A 164 -1.39 22.28 -17.77
N TRP A 165 -1.56 21.44 -16.77
CA TRP A 165 -1.04 20.05 -16.73
C TRP A 165 -2.04 19.00 -17.23
N GLY A 166 -3.10 19.41 -17.93
CA GLY A 166 -3.99 18.47 -18.60
C GLY A 166 -3.24 17.58 -19.58
N MET A 167 -3.52 16.28 -19.54
CA MET A 167 -2.87 15.26 -20.36
C MET A 167 -3.73 14.90 -21.58
N TYR A 168 -3.11 14.74 -22.74
CA TYR A 168 -3.75 14.27 -23.96
C TYR A 168 -2.92 13.17 -24.61
N SER A 169 -3.57 12.15 -25.14
CA SER A 169 -2.96 11.12 -25.97
C SER A 169 -3.96 10.47 -26.90
N GLU A 170 -3.49 9.89 -28.02
CA GLU A 170 -4.36 9.14 -28.91
C GLU A 170 -5.03 7.94 -28.22
N ALA A 171 -4.31 7.24 -27.34
CA ALA A 171 -4.86 6.12 -26.59
C ALA A 171 -6.01 6.56 -25.66
N THR A 172 -5.85 7.71 -24.99
CA THR A 172 -6.91 8.32 -24.16
C THR A 172 -8.12 8.69 -25.02
N ARG A 173 -7.88 9.33 -26.18
CA ARG A 173 -8.93 9.68 -27.13
C ARG A 173 -9.66 8.44 -27.62
N ASP A 174 -8.95 7.43 -28.09
CA ASP A 174 -9.54 6.21 -28.66
C ASP A 174 -10.36 5.44 -27.62
N TYR A 175 -9.87 5.40 -26.37
CA TYR A 175 -10.63 4.84 -25.24
C TYR A 175 -11.96 5.60 -25.04
N LEU A 176 -11.92 6.93 -25.01
CA LEU A 176 -13.10 7.77 -24.81
C LEU A 176 -14.08 7.69 -25.98
N MET A 177 -13.58 7.55 -27.21
CA MET A 177 -14.43 7.37 -28.41
C MET A 177 -15.11 5.99 -28.46
N GLY A 178 -14.41 4.95 -28.02
CA GLY A 178 -14.88 3.54 -28.08
C GLY A 178 -15.75 3.10 -26.89
N SER A 179 -15.78 3.90 -25.82
CA SER A 179 -16.40 3.47 -24.55
C SER A 179 -17.78 4.12 -24.35
N THR A 180 -18.68 3.39 -23.68
CA THR A 180 -19.93 3.90 -23.11
C THR A 180 -19.70 4.78 -21.85
N VAL A 181 -18.50 5.37 -21.73
CA VAL A 181 -18.06 6.14 -20.55
C VAL A 181 -18.98 7.30 -20.25
N THR A 182 -19.47 7.97 -21.28
CA THR A 182 -20.42 9.09 -21.15
C THR A 182 -21.72 8.66 -20.45
N ALA A 183 -22.18 7.45 -20.71
CA ALA A 183 -23.38 6.92 -20.08
C ALA A 183 -23.15 6.47 -18.61
N GLN A 184 -21.93 6.02 -18.30
CA GLN A 184 -21.58 5.52 -16.97
C GLN A 184 -21.14 6.63 -16.01
N SER A 185 -20.44 7.65 -16.50
CA SER A 185 -19.91 8.74 -15.66
C SER A 185 -20.92 9.87 -15.41
N GLY A 186 -22.01 9.93 -16.19
CA GLY A 186 -22.98 11.05 -16.14
C GLY A 186 -22.40 12.40 -16.59
N VAL A 187 -21.16 12.41 -17.09
CA VAL A 187 -20.43 13.60 -17.55
C VAL A 187 -20.15 13.46 -19.04
N THR A 188 -20.50 14.47 -19.83
CA THR A 188 -20.12 14.52 -21.24
C THR A 188 -18.64 14.81 -21.33
N ILE A 189 -17.88 13.88 -21.93
CA ILE A 189 -16.42 13.98 -22.08
C ILE A 189 -16.11 14.11 -23.55
N ASP A 190 -15.36 15.18 -23.93
CA ASP A 190 -14.87 15.36 -25.27
C ASP A 190 -13.54 14.59 -25.43
N PRO A 191 -13.47 13.59 -26.33
CA PRO A 191 -12.26 12.82 -26.56
C PRO A 191 -11.07 13.64 -27.09
N ASN A 192 -11.32 14.82 -27.66
CA ASN A 192 -10.28 15.67 -28.27
C ASN A 192 -9.68 16.70 -27.28
N LEU A 193 -10.21 16.77 -26.07
CA LEU A 193 -9.73 17.69 -25.03
C LEU A 193 -8.82 16.98 -24.02
N PRO A 194 -7.88 17.72 -23.40
CA PRO A 194 -7.05 17.18 -22.35
C PRO A 194 -7.85 16.69 -21.14
N VAL A 195 -7.36 15.68 -20.45
CA VAL A 195 -7.97 15.05 -19.28
C VAL A 195 -7.10 15.23 -18.03
N HIS A 196 -7.70 15.11 -16.85
CA HIS A 196 -6.96 15.13 -15.60
C HIS A 196 -5.99 13.94 -15.50
N PRO A 197 -4.67 14.14 -15.27
CA PRO A 197 -3.70 13.07 -15.03
C PRO A 197 -3.83 12.53 -13.60
N THR A 198 -4.90 11.75 -13.35
CA THR A 198 -5.22 11.28 -12.00
C THR A 198 -4.16 10.35 -11.41
N PHE A 199 -3.36 9.68 -12.28
CA PHE A 199 -2.19 8.92 -11.85
C PHE A 199 -1.18 9.79 -11.08
N LEU A 200 -0.94 11.02 -11.57
CA LEU A 200 -0.02 11.97 -10.94
C LEU A 200 -0.58 12.48 -9.61
N TYR A 201 -1.88 12.80 -9.57
CA TYR A 201 -2.53 13.27 -8.34
C TYR A 201 -2.44 12.21 -7.23
N GLU A 202 -2.75 10.96 -7.57
CA GLU A 202 -2.70 9.87 -6.59
C GLU A 202 -1.26 9.53 -6.18
N SER A 203 -0.30 9.61 -7.13
CA SER A 203 1.13 9.42 -6.82
C SER A 203 1.64 10.49 -5.84
N ILE A 204 1.37 11.77 -6.10
CA ILE A 204 1.75 12.89 -5.21
C ILE A 204 1.05 12.74 -3.86
N TRP A 205 -0.25 12.41 -3.84
CA TRP A 205 -1.02 12.23 -2.60
C TRP A 205 -0.40 11.13 -1.73
N CYS A 206 -0.06 9.98 -2.32
CA CYS A 206 0.59 8.89 -1.61
C CYS A 206 1.99 9.28 -1.10
N LEU A 207 2.78 10.01 -1.89
CA LEU A 207 4.10 10.50 -1.49
C LEU A 207 4.00 11.48 -0.31
N VAL A 208 3.07 12.44 -0.37
CA VAL A 208 2.84 13.38 0.73
C VAL A 208 2.39 12.62 1.98
N GLY A 209 1.46 11.67 1.84
CA GLY A 209 1.01 10.81 2.93
C GLY A 209 2.17 10.04 3.56
N PHE A 210 3.04 9.46 2.75
CA PHE A 210 4.24 8.78 3.22
C PHE A 210 5.14 9.72 4.04
N ILE A 211 5.44 10.92 3.53
CA ILE A 211 6.31 11.89 4.22
C ILE A 211 5.69 12.33 5.56
N LEU A 212 4.39 12.59 5.58
CA LEU A 212 3.69 13.02 6.80
C LEU A 212 3.68 11.90 7.84
N LEU A 213 3.32 10.68 7.46
CA LEU A 213 3.28 9.54 8.36
C LEU A 213 4.68 9.11 8.80
N PHE A 214 5.68 9.19 7.92
CA PHE A 214 7.07 8.94 8.28
C PHE A 214 7.56 9.87 9.39
N ARG A 215 7.24 11.17 9.30
CA ARG A 215 7.56 12.13 10.38
C ARG A 215 6.77 11.85 11.65
N TYR A 216 5.62 11.22 11.52
CA TYR A 216 4.73 10.91 12.64
C TYR A 216 5.08 9.58 13.34
N ILE A 217 5.80 8.64 12.73
CA ILE A 217 6.13 7.31 13.28
C ILE A 217 6.57 7.37 14.75
N LYS A 218 7.47 8.32 15.07
CA LYS A 218 8.00 8.49 16.44
C LYS A 218 7.00 9.07 17.43
N LYS A 219 5.85 9.55 16.98
CA LYS A 219 4.78 10.16 17.78
C LYS A 219 3.56 9.26 17.89
N ARG A 220 3.59 8.07 17.27
CA ARG A 220 2.46 7.14 17.31
C ARG A 220 2.07 6.82 18.76
N LYS A 221 0.78 6.68 19.02
CA LYS A 221 0.22 6.57 20.37
C LYS A 221 -0.16 5.13 20.75
N PHE A 222 -0.44 4.30 19.74
CA PHE A 222 -0.85 2.90 19.93
C PHE A 222 -0.45 2.07 18.70
N ASN A 223 -0.51 0.74 18.84
CA ASN A 223 -0.31 -0.17 17.72
C ASN A 223 -1.49 -0.09 16.76
N GLY A 224 -1.23 0.14 15.49
CA GLY A 224 -2.27 0.39 14.47
C GLY A 224 -2.53 1.87 14.19
N ASP A 225 -1.86 2.80 14.88
CA ASP A 225 -2.01 4.24 14.70
C ASP A 225 -1.64 4.68 13.27
N ILE A 226 -0.52 4.19 12.74
CA ILE A 226 -0.09 4.50 11.37
C ILE A 226 -1.05 3.89 10.35
N ALA A 227 -1.52 2.67 10.58
CA ALA A 227 -2.46 2.01 9.68
C ALA A 227 -3.82 2.75 9.63
N LEU A 228 -4.33 3.22 10.77
CA LEU A 228 -5.55 4.04 10.80
C LEU A 228 -5.37 5.38 10.09
N ARG A 229 -4.25 6.06 10.31
CA ARG A 229 -3.94 7.33 9.62
C ARG A 229 -3.75 7.13 8.12
N TYR A 230 -3.12 6.03 7.71
CA TYR A 230 -3.06 5.64 6.31
C TYR A 230 -4.47 5.46 5.71
N MET A 231 -5.36 4.74 6.41
CA MET A 231 -6.74 4.51 5.95
C MET A 231 -7.49 5.83 5.79
N ILE A 232 -7.34 6.77 6.75
CA ILE A 232 -7.94 8.10 6.68
C ILE A 232 -7.35 8.89 5.50
N TRP A 233 -6.02 8.94 5.39
CA TRP A 233 -5.34 9.71 4.36
C TRP A 233 -5.64 9.19 2.96
N TYR A 234 -5.47 7.89 2.74
CA TYR A 234 -5.72 7.27 1.45
C TYR A 234 -7.21 7.32 1.08
N GLY A 235 -8.10 7.07 2.04
CA GLY A 235 -9.53 7.21 1.84
C GLY A 235 -9.93 8.63 1.44
N ALA A 236 -9.40 9.66 2.10
CA ALA A 236 -9.64 11.06 1.73
C ALA A 236 -9.17 11.35 0.31
N GLY A 237 -7.95 10.93 -0.05
CA GLY A 237 -7.42 11.06 -1.42
C GLY A 237 -8.30 10.35 -2.45
N ARG A 238 -8.67 9.12 -2.13
CA ARG A 238 -9.51 8.30 -3.01
C ARG A 238 -10.89 8.92 -3.23
N PHE A 239 -11.47 9.54 -2.19
CA PHE A 239 -12.77 10.17 -2.27
C PHE A 239 -12.82 11.30 -3.32
N TRP A 240 -11.85 12.23 -3.31
CA TRP A 240 -11.87 13.35 -4.26
C TRP A 240 -11.28 12.99 -5.63
N ILE A 241 -10.24 12.14 -5.70
CA ILE A 241 -9.65 11.73 -6.99
C ILE A 241 -10.64 10.89 -7.78
N GLU A 242 -11.39 10.00 -7.11
CA GLU A 242 -12.41 9.20 -7.75
C GLU A 242 -13.49 10.06 -8.42
N ALA A 243 -13.81 11.23 -7.85
CA ALA A 243 -14.77 12.17 -8.45
C ALA A 243 -14.34 12.66 -9.84
N LEU A 244 -13.05 12.66 -10.13
CA LEU A 244 -12.50 13.06 -11.43
C LEU A 244 -12.45 11.91 -12.45
N ARG A 245 -12.46 10.65 -12.01
CA ARG A 245 -12.26 9.50 -12.89
C ARG A 245 -13.44 9.22 -13.80
N THR A 246 -13.14 8.69 -14.98
CA THR A 246 -14.12 8.38 -16.02
C THR A 246 -14.57 6.91 -16.02
N ASP A 247 -13.77 6.02 -15.41
CA ASP A 247 -13.94 4.57 -15.40
C ASP A 247 -14.56 4.02 -14.10
N SER A 248 -15.14 4.90 -13.27
CA SER A 248 -15.67 4.55 -11.96
C SER A 248 -17.07 3.94 -12.04
N LEU A 249 -17.32 2.91 -11.25
CA LEU A 249 -18.65 2.30 -11.11
C LEU A 249 -19.58 3.23 -10.31
N MET A 250 -20.68 3.66 -10.95
CA MET A 250 -21.70 4.50 -10.32
C MET A 250 -22.59 3.68 -9.39
N LEU A 251 -22.78 4.16 -8.16
CA LEU A 251 -23.72 3.58 -7.20
C LEU A 251 -25.09 4.22 -7.32
N VAL A 252 -25.14 5.55 -7.34
CA VAL A 252 -26.37 6.34 -7.48
C VAL A 252 -26.15 7.38 -8.57
N PRO A 253 -26.54 7.08 -9.82
CA PRO A 253 -26.30 7.98 -10.96
C PRO A 253 -26.93 9.36 -10.80
N SER A 254 -28.09 9.46 -10.15
CA SER A 254 -28.82 10.72 -9.97
C SER A 254 -28.07 11.79 -9.18
N ILE A 255 -27.17 11.39 -8.28
CA ILE A 255 -26.35 12.29 -7.48
C ILE A 255 -24.84 12.17 -7.79
N GLY A 256 -24.50 11.38 -8.81
CA GLY A 256 -23.10 11.17 -9.21
C GLY A 256 -22.24 10.40 -8.19
N LEU A 257 -22.85 9.68 -7.24
CA LEU A 257 -22.13 8.95 -6.18
C LEU A 257 -21.58 7.64 -6.72
N ARG A 258 -20.27 7.43 -6.51
CA ARG A 258 -19.54 6.23 -6.94
C ARG A 258 -19.33 5.26 -5.77
N VAL A 259 -19.31 3.96 -6.10
CA VAL A 259 -19.11 2.89 -5.10
C VAL A 259 -17.81 3.12 -4.29
N SER A 260 -16.72 3.43 -4.97
CA SER A 260 -15.43 3.70 -4.34
C SER A 260 -15.44 4.94 -3.44
N GLN A 261 -16.23 5.97 -3.78
CA GLN A 261 -16.39 7.16 -2.93
C GLN A 261 -17.12 6.83 -1.63
N LEU A 262 -18.19 6.03 -1.72
CA LEU A 262 -18.93 5.60 -0.52
C LEU A 262 -18.03 4.79 0.40
N ILE A 263 -17.32 3.80 -0.14
CA ILE A 263 -16.38 2.97 0.63
C ILE A 263 -15.28 3.85 1.25
N ALA A 264 -14.70 4.78 0.50
CA ALA A 264 -13.68 5.69 0.98
C ALA A 264 -14.22 6.62 2.10
N GLY A 265 -15.43 7.16 1.94
CA GLY A 265 -16.08 7.98 2.96
C GLY A 265 -16.34 7.22 4.25
N ILE A 266 -16.83 5.99 4.15
CA ILE A 266 -17.04 5.10 5.31
C ILE A 266 -15.69 4.80 5.98
N ALA A 267 -14.66 4.47 5.20
CA ALA A 267 -13.33 4.17 5.73
C ALA A 267 -12.72 5.38 6.47
N VAL A 268 -12.90 6.60 5.94
CA VAL A 268 -12.47 7.84 6.62
C VAL A 268 -13.22 8.04 7.91
N ALA A 269 -14.55 7.94 7.89
CA ALA A 269 -15.37 8.16 9.09
C ALA A 269 -15.06 7.13 10.19
N ALA A 270 -14.98 5.84 9.82
CA ALA A 270 -14.62 4.76 10.72
C ALA A 270 -13.18 4.94 11.25
N GLY A 271 -12.25 5.31 10.39
CA GLY A 271 -10.86 5.56 10.77
C GLY A 271 -10.72 6.69 11.76
N VAL A 272 -11.40 7.82 11.52
CA VAL A 272 -11.39 8.98 12.45
C VAL A 272 -12.02 8.60 13.80
N ALA A 273 -13.15 7.88 13.79
CA ALA A 273 -13.79 7.42 15.02
C ALA A 273 -12.87 6.47 15.82
N ALA A 274 -12.24 5.53 15.14
CA ALA A 274 -11.28 4.61 15.75
C ALA A 274 -10.04 5.36 16.28
N GLU A 275 -9.50 6.30 15.52
CA GLU A 275 -8.35 7.12 15.93
C GLU A 275 -8.64 7.91 17.21
N ILE A 276 -9.82 8.54 17.29
CA ILE A 276 -10.25 9.25 18.51
C ILE A 276 -10.40 8.30 19.68
N TYR A 277 -11.05 7.15 19.47
CA TYR A 277 -11.28 6.16 20.52
C TYR A 277 -9.95 5.61 21.06
N PHE A 278 -9.07 5.11 20.18
CA PHE A 278 -7.81 4.50 20.60
C PHE A 278 -6.82 5.53 21.13
N THR A 279 -6.81 6.75 20.62
CA THR A 279 -5.99 7.82 21.18
C THR A 279 -6.38 8.13 22.62
N ARG A 280 -7.69 8.26 22.91
CA ARG A 280 -8.17 8.48 24.29
C ARG A 280 -7.85 7.30 25.21
N LYS A 281 -7.98 6.07 24.70
CA LYS A 281 -7.65 4.85 25.46
C LYS A 281 -6.15 4.70 25.76
N ALA A 282 -5.30 5.23 24.86
CA ALA A 282 -3.84 5.21 25.00
C ALA A 282 -3.30 6.41 25.80
N GLU A 283 -4.15 7.34 26.21
CA GLU A 283 -3.74 8.53 26.96
C GLU A 283 -3.06 8.12 28.28
N GLY A 284 -1.87 8.68 28.52
CA GLY A 284 -1.04 8.32 29.68
C GLY A 284 -0.27 6.99 29.56
N LYS A 285 -0.38 6.27 28.45
CA LYS A 285 0.32 4.99 28.23
C LYS A 285 1.31 5.12 27.07
N PRO A 286 2.59 5.34 27.32
CA PRO A 286 3.59 5.40 26.25
C PRO A 286 3.70 4.04 25.56
N LEU A 287 3.55 4.01 24.24
CA LEU A 287 3.66 2.80 23.42
C LEU A 287 5.10 2.37 23.23
N MET A 288 6.01 3.33 23.15
CA MET A 288 7.45 3.11 23.01
C MET A 288 8.19 4.03 23.95
N VAL A 289 9.05 3.44 24.77
CA VAL A 289 10.02 4.20 25.56
C VAL A 289 11.21 4.49 24.65
N LYS A 290 11.51 5.77 24.47
CA LYS A 290 12.72 6.21 23.77
C LYS A 290 13.91 5.96 24.69
N LEU A 291 14.60 4.83 24.47
CA LEU A 291 15.82 4.51 25.22
C LEU A 291 16.90 5.53 24.86
N ALA A 292 17.38 6.28 25.84
CA ALA A 292 18.59 7.05 25.73
C ALA A 292 19.79 6.10 25.84
N LEU A 293 20.17 5.50 24.71
CA LEU A 293 21.27 4.55 24.66
C LEU A 293 22.60 5.30 24.72
N THR A 294 23.40 5.00 25.73
CA THR A 294 24.85 5.34 25.73
C THR A 294 25.56 4.50 24.64
N ALA A 295 26.77 4.94 24.25
CA ALA A 295 27.54 4.20 23.25
C ALA A 295 27.80 2.74 23.67
N ASP A 296 28.09 2.51 24.96
CA ASP A 296 28.36 1.18 25.51
C ASP A 296 27.08 0.29 25.52
N ASN A 297 25.95 0.83 25.93
CA ASN A 297 24.68 0.12 25.92
C ASN A 297 24.26 -0.25 24.49
N LYS A 298 24.52 0.64 23.53
CA LYS A 298 24.26 0.38 22.12
C LYS A 298 25.14 -0.76 21.59
N ALA A 299 26.44 -0.76 21.93
CA ALA A 299 27.38 -1.81 21.53
C ALA A 299 26.99 -3.18 22.11
N ALA A 300 26.60 -3.23 23.39
CA ALA A 300 26.10 -4.44 24.05
C ALA A 300 24.85 -5.01 23.39
N LEU A 301 23.87 -4.15 23.07
CA LEU A 301 22.65 -4.54 22.37
C LEU A 301 22.92 -5.00 20.93
N ASP A 302 23.83 -4.34 20.21
CA ASP A 302 24.17 -4.72 18.84
C ASP A 302 24.93 -6.08 18.81
N LYS A 303 25.75 -6.37 19.82
CA LYS A 303 26.36 -7.69 19.98
C LYS A 303 25.34 -8.78 20.19
N LEU A 304 24.45 -8.60 21.17
CA LEU A 304 23.37 -9.55 21.47
C LEU A 304 22.39 -9.72 20.30
N ARG A 305 22.21 -8.69 19.50
CA ARG A 305 21.36 -8.68 18.30
C ARG A 305 21.98 -9.49 17.16
N LYS A 306 23.29 -9.39 16.94
CA LYS A 306 24.01 -10.20 15.95
C LYS A 306 23.99 -11.69 16.29
N GLU A 307 24.02 -12.03 17.56
CA GLU A 307 23.97 -13.43 18.01
C GLU A 307 22.61 -14.09 17.82
N ARG A 308 21.54 -13.33 17.67
CA ARG A 308 20.16 -13.82 17.64
C ARG A 308 19.31 -13.40 16.46
N GLY A 309 19.84 -12.62 15.55
CA GLY A 309 19.08 -12.02 14.46
C GLY A 309 18.39 -10.70 14.85
N ALA A 310 17.78 -10.04 13.88
CA ALA A 310 17.11 -8.77 14.10
C ALA A 310 15.83 -8.98 14.93
N ILE A 311 15.76 -8.33 16.08
CA ILE A 311 14.63 -8.39 17.01
C ILE A 311 14.03 -7.01 17.13
N GLY A 312 12.75 -6.89 16.85
CA GLY A 312 11.98 -5.73 17.23
C GLY A 312 11.47 -5.88 18.67
N LEU A 313 11.59 -4.82 19.44
CA LEU A 313 11.15 -4.76 20.80
C LEU A 313 10.13 -3.66 20.96
N MET A 314 9.06 -3.97 21.68
CA MET A 314 8.10 -2.98 22.14
C MET A 314 8.14 -2.97 23.66
N LEU A 315 8.08 -1.79 24.24
CA LEU A 315 7.91 -1.58 25.67
C LEU A 315 6.47 -1.11 25.88
N ASP A 316 5.74 -1.78 26.74
CA ASP A 316 4.45 -1.28 27.18
C ASP A 316 4.60 -0.23 28.31
N ALA A 317 3.47 0.29 28.78
CA ALA A 317 3.44 1.33 29.82
C ALA A 317 4.07 0.88 31.15
N ASP A 318 4.10 -0.44 31.41
CA ASP A 318 4.60 -1.03 32.64
C ASP A 318 6.08 -1.46 32.51
N THR A 319 6.75 -1.03 31.41
CA THR A 319 8.14 -1.40 31.12
C THR A 319 8.36 -2.88 30.82
N GLU A 320 7.29 -3.62 30.49
CA GLU A 320 7.45 -4.98 30.01
C GLU A 320 7.98 -5.01 28.58
N LEU A 321 8.98 -5.86 28.38
CA LEU A 321 9.58 -6.06 27.07
C LEU A 321 8.77 -7.11 26.32
N VAL A 322 8.19 -6.71 25.17
CA VAL A 322 7.49 -7.63 24.29
C VAL A 322 8.38 -7.95 23.10
N ALA A 323 8.77 -9.21 22.97
CA ALA A 323 9.49 -9.68 21.79
C ALA A 323 8.53 -9.75 20.59
N SER A 324 8.98 -9.24 19.44
CA SER A 324 8.18 -9.23 18.22
C SER A 324 7.95 -10.61 17.59
N SER A 325 8.71 -11.61 17.99
CA SER A 325 8.55 -13.00 17.57
C SER A 325 8.46 -13.92 18.78
N PRO A 326 7.27 -14.23 19.30
CA PRO A 326 7.06 -15.02 20.52
C PRO A 326 7.20 -16.54 20.30
N ARG A 327 8.00 -17.00 19.36
CA ARG A 327 8.34 -18.41 19.26
C ARG A 327 9.03 -18.85 20.53
N LYS A 328 8.60 -19.97 21.08
CA LYS A 328 9.15 -20.52 22.32
C LYS A 328 10.68 -20.59 22.29
N LEU A 329 11.26 -21.09 21.20
CA LEU A 329 12.69 -21.14 20.98
C LEU A 329 13.37 -19.75 20.90
N PHE A 330 12.67 -18.79 20.39
CA PHE A 330 13.12 -17.41 20.25
C PHE A 330 13.07 -16.69 21.59
N VAL A 331 12.01 -16.90 22.38
CA VAL A 331 11.88 -16.35 23.74
C VAL A 331 13.02 -16.86 24.62
N GLU A 332 13.30 -18.15 24.62
CA GLU A 332 14.41 -18.75 25.36
C GLU A 332 15.76 -18.15 24.95
N ARG A 333 15.99 -17.92 23.67
CA ARG A 333 17.19 -17.29 23.14
C ARG A 333 17.23 -15.78 23.35
N THR A 334 16.13 -15.14 23.68
CA THR A 334 16.02 -13.70 23.91
C THR A 334 16.18 -13.29 25.35
N GLU A 335 16.25 -14.22 26.31
CA GLU A 335 16.33 -13.90 27.74
C GLU A 335 17.48 -12.97 28.10
N ALA A 336 18.69 -13.24 27.59
CA ALA A 336 19.85 -12.39 27.84
C ALA A 336 19.71 -10.99 27.24
N TYR A 337 19.10 -10.89 26.05
CA TYR A 337 18.80 -9.62 25.42
C TYR A 337 17.73 -8.84 26.18
N ASN A 338 16.68 -9.51 26.61
CA ASN A 338 15.61 -8.93 27.40
C ASN A 338 16.09 -8.43 28.76
N ALA A 339 16.97 -9.21 29.42
CA ALA A 339 17.60 -8.81 30.68
C ALA A 339 18.47 -7.56 30.51
N GLU A 340 19.24 -7.47 29.42
CA GLU A 340 20.08 -6.31 29.14
C GLU A 340 19.24 -5.06 28.82
N VAL A 341 18.16 -5.21 28.08
CA VAL A 341 17.24 -4.09 27.78
C VAL A 341 16.56 -3.61 29.07
N LYS A 342 16.11 -4.53 29.95
CA LYS A 342 15.54 -4.14 31.26
C LYS A 342 16.56 -3.36 32.08
N ARG A 343 17.81 -3.85 32.15
CA ARG A 343 18.91 -3.16 32.85
C ARG A 343 19.12 -1.72 32.31
N ILE A 344 19.11 -1.54 30.97
CA ILE A 344 19.27 -0.23 30.34
C ILE A 344 18.09 0.69 30.69
N ILE A 345 16.86 0.16 30.71
CA ILE A 345 15.66 0.94 31.06
C ILE A 345 15.74 1.42 32.52
N GLU A 346 16.15 0.54 33.44
CA GLU A 346 16.30 0.86 34.86
C GLU A 346 17.35 1.93 35.12
N GLN A 347 18.43 1.95 34.32
CA GLN A 347 19.50 2.95 34.41
C GLN A 347 19.10 4.30 33.79
N THR A 348 18.04 4.36 32.97
CA THR A 348 17.59 5.58 32.28
C THR A 348 16.37 6.22 32.93
N LYS A 349 15.79 5.59 33.96
CA LYS A 349 14.78 6.17 34.85
C LYS A 349 15.45 7.00 35.96
#